data_1b8792f1082d262cb0215a462b441b23
#
_entry.id   1b8792f1082d262cb0215a462b441b23
#
_cell.length_a   1.000
_cell.length_b   1.000
_cell.length_c   1.000
_cell.angle_alpha   90.00
_cell.angle_beta   90.00
_cell.angle_gamma   90.00
#
_symmetry.space_group_name_H-M   'P 1'
#
loop_
_entity.id
_entity.type
_entity.pdbx_description
1 polymer ?
#
loop_
_entity_poly.entity_id
_entity_poly.type
_entity_poly.pdbx_seq_one_letter_code
_entity_poly.pdbx_strand_id
1 'polypeptide(L)'
;MTTDEFSLGKTTTATEFLAASYLEGVRREFELTLDAFSRFDDDSPKRLTDAARYSLLAPGKRLRPTLVLLAAELCGGRRAQADHAAVAVEAIHAYSLIHDDLPAMDDDDLRRGRPTCHRRFDEATAILAGDALQAFAFEVLAASEIKPALVVRCVAELARAAGPSGMVGGQADDVLWSAVASASPGVSDLMASVLKTAFADAGDKNDAKNENGKATLDASVRDATAAFLQKIHRRKTGALIVASLRLGALTAGASEPTLKRLALFGYYWGQAFQISDDLLDAVGDEAKLGKRVQKDVDAGKLTYVSLFGVDETRRLLDECVRKAKMALKPEYIPEFDGENVDPQDGAPRFYVESAAWNALNYLADYVAERDR
;
A
#
# COMPACT_ATOMS: atom_id res chain seq x y z
N MET A 1 26.15 2.57 -10.29
CA MET A 1 25.34 3.73 -10.69
C MET A 1 24.05 3.62 -9.90
N THR A 2 23.89 4.41 -8.85
CA THR A 2 22.63 4.50 -8.08
C THR A 2 21.67 5.31 -8.94
N THR A 3 20.76 4.64 -9.64
CA THR A 3 19.61 5.29 -10.27
C THR A 3 18.80 5.91 -9.16
N ASP A 4 18.57 7.22 -9.24
CA ASP A 4 17.73 7.99 -8.33
C ASP A 4 16.31 7.40 -8.37
N GLU A 5 15.94 6.62 -7.35
CA GLU A 5 14.71 5.78 -7.35
C GLU A 5 13.42 6.61 -7.42
N PHE A 6 13.51 7.93 -7.19
CA PHE A 6 12.40 8.87 -7.27
C PHE A 6 12.49 9.84 -8.45
N SER A 7 13.37 9.60 -9.44
CA SER A 7 13.49 10.46 -10.62
C SER A 7 12.44 10.11 -11.68
N LEU A 8 11.76 11.13 -12.21
CA LEU A 8 10.75 10.99 -13.28
C LEU A 8 11.34 10.93 -14.69
N GLY A 9 12.65 10.95 -14.88
CA GLY A 9 13.28 10.77 -16.20
C GLY A 9 12.97 11.83 -17.27
N LYS A 10 12.17 12.87 -16.96
CA LYS A 10 11.80 13.99 -17.83
C LYS A 10 12.45 15.30 -17.35
N THR A 11 12.31 16.37 -18.14
CA THR A 11 12.72 17.73 -17.72
C THR A 11 11.97 18.10 -16.43
N THR A 12 12.63 17.91 -15.29
CA THR A 12 12.05 18.06 -13.97
C THR A 12 12.05 19.56 -13.60
N THR A 13 10.97 20.09 -13.07
CA THR A 13 10.94 21.43 -12.50
C THR A 13 11.86 21.52 -11.26
N ALA A 14 12.30 22.72 -10.89
CA ALA A 14 13.12 22.92 -9.70
C ALA A 14 12.45 22.38 -8.42
N THR A 15 11.11 22.51 -8.31
CA THR A 15 10.33 22.01 -7.18
C THR A 15 10.30 20.50 -7.14
N GLU A 16 10.12 19.81 -8.27
CA GLU A 16 10.15 18.36 -8.37
C GLU A 16 11.54 17.80 -8.04
N PHE A 17 12.59 18.43 -8.54
CA PHE A 17 13.97 18.05 -8.20
C PHE A 17 14.24 18.16 -6.69
N LEU A 18 13.81 19.25 -6.04
CA LEU A 18 13.94 19.43 -4.60
C LEU A 18 13.15 18.37 -3.83
N ALA A 19 11.92 18.05 -4.25
CA ALA A 19 11.09 17.02 -3.62
C ALA A 19 11.70 15.62 -3.77
N ALA A 20 12.18 15.26 -4.94
CA ALA A 20 12.85 13.97 -5.17
C ALA A 20 14.14 13.85 -4.33
N SER A 21 14.97 14.89 -4.32
CA SER A 21 16.20 14.93 -3.51
C SER A 21 15.90 14.82 -2.01
N TYR A 22 14.83 15.47 -1.55
CA TYR A 22 14.39 15.39 -0.16
C TYR A 22 13.93 13.97 0.20
N LEU A 23 13.12 13.33 -0.65
CA LEU A 23 12.67 11.94 -0.47
C LEU A 23 13.83 10.96 -0.39
N GLU A 24 14.84 11.14 -1.26
CA GLU A 24 16.04 10.31 -1.24
C GLU A 24 16.86 10.51 0.06
N GLY A 25 16.91 11.74 0.59
CA GLY A 25 17.49 12.03 1.90
C GLY A 25 16.75 11.30 3.02
N VAL A 26 15.41 11.40 3.06
CA VAL A 26 14.57 10.69 4.03
C VAL A 26 14.78 9.18 3.95
N ARG A 27 14.79 8.61 2.76
CA ARG A 27 15.02 7.17 2.55
C ARG A 27 16.38 6.73 3.09
N ARG A 28 17.45 7.46 2.78
CA ARG A 28 18.81 7.12 3.27
C ARG A 28 18.94 7.20 4.78
N GLU A 29 18.38 8.21 5.41
CA GLU A 29 18.36 8.32 6.87
C GLU A 29 17.59 7.14 7.49
N PHE A 30 16.44 6.79 6.91
CA PHE A 30 15.64 5.67 7.37
C PHE A 30 16.37 4.32 7.23
N GLU A 31 17.13 4.07 6.16
CA GLU A 31 17.92 2.83 6.03
C GLU A 31 18.91 2.65 7.20
N LEU A 32 19.53 3.72 7.66
CA LEU A 32 20.40 3.68 8.84
C LEU A 32 19.62 3.38 10.12
N THR A 33 18.46 4.00 10.27
CA THR A 33 17.54 3.76 11.38
C THR A 33 17.09 2.30 11.39
N LEU A 34 16.67 1.77 10.25
CA LEU A 34 16.19 0.40 10.10
C LEU A 34 17.27 -0.63 10.45
N ASP A 35 18.51 -0.42 9.99
CA ASP A 35 19.65 -1.27 10.35
C ASP A 35 19.90 -1.26 11.86
N ALA A 36 19.89 -0.08 12.49
CA ALA A 36 20.13 0.07 13.92
C ALA A 36 19.07 -0.64 14.77
N PHE A 37 17.78 -0.45 14.43
CA PHE A 37 16.65 -1.06 15.17
C PHE A 37 16.59 -2.59 15.00
N SER A 38 17.04 -3.12 13.86
CA SER A 38 16.98 -4.55 13.55
C SER A 38 18.19 -5.35 14.09
N ARG A 39 18.96 -4.80 14.99
CA ARG A 39 20.02 -5.54 15.72
C ARG A 39 19.37 -6.28 16.88
N PHE A 40 18.99 -7.53 16.61
CA PHE A 40 18.39 -8.41 17.62
C PHE A 40 19.41 -8.80 18.70
N ASP A 41 18.92 -9.25 19.86
CA ASP A 41 19.75 -9.66 20.98
C ASP A 41 20.66 -10.85 20.63
N ASP A 42 21.85 -10.92 21.26
CA ASP A 42 22.87 -11.91 20.96
C ASP A 42 22.45 -13.35 21.32
N ASP A 43 21.47 -13.54 22.23
CA ASP A 43 20.88 -14.81 22.58
C ASP A 43 19.76 -15.28 21.64
N SER A 44 19.33 -14.43 20.70
CA SER A 44 18.37 -14.80 19.68
C SER A 44 18.96 -15.81 18.69
N PRO A 45 18.17 -16.81 18.22
CA PRO A 45 18.66 -17.81 17.26
C PRO A 45 19.19 -17.16 15.98
N LYS A 46 20.52 -17.25 15.76
CA LYS A 46 21.22 -16.55 14.70
C LYS A 46 20.62 -16.78 13.30
N ARG A 47 20.22 -18.02 12.98
CA ARG A 47 19.62 -18.33 11.69
C ARG A 47 18.31 -17.58 11.48
N LEU A 48 17.51 -17.43 12.53
CA LEU A 48 16.25 -16.70 12.50
C LEU A 48 16.49 -15.20 12.29
N THR A 49 17.39 -14.60 13.06
CA THR A 49 17.71 -13.17 12.96
C THR A 49 18.38 -12.83 11.64
N ASP A 50 19.26 -13.71 11.10
CA ASP A 50 19.83 -13.55 9.77
C ASP A 50 18.75 -13.55 8.67
N ALA A 51 17.74 -14.44 8.76
CA ALA A 51 16.65 -14.51 7.80
C ALA A 51 15.70 -13.29 7.87
N ALA A 52 15.35 -12.86 9.09
CA ALA A 52 14.55 -11.66 9.31
C ALA A 52 15.25 -10.41 8.75
N ARG A 53 16.53 -10.20 9.09
CA ARG A 53 17.33 -9.08 8.58
C ARG A 53 17.54 -9.16 7.06
N TYR A 54 17.76 -10.35 6.50
CA TYR A 54 17.93 -10.55 5.07
C TYR A 54 16.75 -9.96 4.26
N SER A 55 15.54 -10.14 4.75
CA SER A 55 14.32 -9.67 4.12
C SER A 55 14.02 -8.22 4.47
N LEU A 56 14.13 -7.82 5.73
CA LEU A 56 13.85 -6.49 6.23
C LEU A 56 14.78 -5.43 5.61
N LEU A 57 16.07 -5.75 5.49
CA LEU A 57 17.10 -4.87 4.92
C LEU A 57 17.29 -5.06 3.41
N ALA A 58 16.43 -5.84 2.74
CA ALA A 58 16.48 -5.97 1.30
C ALA A 58 16.24 -4.61 0.63
N PRO A 59 16.96 -4.27 -0.47
CA PRO A 59 16.78 -2.99 -1.17
C PRO A 59 15.33 -2.69 -1.52
N GLY A 60 14.89 -1.42 -1.40
CA GLY A 60 13.53 -1.04 -1.74
C GLY A 60 13.28 0.46 -1.65
N LYS A 61 12.14 0.89 -2.21
CA LYS A 61 11.74 2.32 -2.23
C LYS A 61 11.38 2.88 -0.86
N ARG A 62 11.16 2.03 0.14
CA ARG A 62 10.77 2.45 1.51
C ARG A 62 9.59 3.42 1.55
N LEU A 63 8.61 3.25 0.67
CA LEU A 63 7.48 4.17 0.56
C LEU A 63 6.67 4.28 1.86
N ARG A 64 6.36 3.16 2.50
CA ARG A 64 5.56 3.15 3.74
C ARG A 64 6.22 3.89 4.90
N PRO A 65 7.48 3.58 5.28
CA PRO A 65 8.16 4.36 6.30
C PRO A 65 8.37 5.83 5.92
N THR A 66 8.64 6.12 4.63
CA THR A 66 8.71 7.51 4.15
C THR A 66 7.40 8.26 4.39
N LEU A 67 6.24 7.65 4.11
CA LEU A 67 4.94 8.24 4.40
C LEU A 67 4.72 8.50 5.90
N VAL A 68 5.21 7.61 6.79
CA VAL A 68 5.17 7.84 8.25
C VAL A 68 5.95 9.11 8.61
N LEU A 69 7.20 9.20 8.14
CA LEU A 69 8.10 10.31 8.46
C LEU A 69 7.59 11.64 7.91
N LEU A 70 7.11 11.66 6.65
CA LEU A 70 6.52 12.84 6.03
C LEU A 70 5.24 13.30 6.75
N ALA A 71 4.38 12.37 7.16
CA ALA A 71 3.15 12.72 7.87
C ALA A 71 3.44 13.31 9.26
N ALA A 72 4.46 12.80 9.96
CA ALA A 72 4.90 13.38 11.22
C ALA A 72 5.37 14.83 11.04
N GLU A 73 6.24 15.09 10.06
CA GLU A 73 6.73 16.45 9.77
C GLU A 73 5.62 17.38 9.30
N LEU A 74 4.73 16.89 8.42
CA LEU A 74 3.58 17.66 7.96
C LEU A 74 2.68 18.13 9.12
N CYS A 75 2.62 17.36 10.18
CA CYS A 75 1.88 17.67 11.41
C CYS A 75 2.73 18.41 12.46
N GLY A 76 3.95 18.86 12.13
CA GLY A 76 4.84 19.62 13.02
C GLY A 76 5.62 18.77 14.03
N GLY A 77 5.63 17.43 13.87
CA GLY A 77 6.47 16.51 14.62
C GLY A 77 7.90 16.44 14.08
N ARG A 78 8.77 15.76 14.81
CA ARG A 78 10.14 15.45 14.38
C ARG A 78 10.20 14.01 13.90
N ARG A 79 10.99 13.70 12.86
CA ARG A 79 11.18 12.33 12.34
C ARG A 79 11.56 11.33 13.43
N ALA A 80 12.49 11.68 14.30
CA ALA A 80 12.92 10.84 15.41
C ALA A 80 11.78 10.36 16.32
N GLN A 81 10.67 11.09 16.43
CA GLN A 81 9.48 10.66 17.17
C GLN A 81 8.68 9.60 16.40
N ALA A 82 8.84 9.53 15.08
CA ALA A 82 8.13 8.63 14.19
C ALA A 82 8.96 7.40 13.75
N ASP A 83 10.25 7.34 14.10
CA ASP A 83 11.16 6.26 13.70
C ASP A 83 10.64 4.89 14.11
N HIS A 84 10.16 4.72 15.34
CA HIS A 84 9.57 3.47 15.82
C HIS A 84 8.37 3.04 14.96
N ALA A 85 7.50 3.99 14.61
CA ALA A 85 6.35 3.70 13.75
C ALA A 85 6.76 3.39 12.31
N ALA A 86 7.79 4.06 11.80
CA ALA A 86 8.34 3.82 10.47
C ALA A 86 8.98 2.43 10.37
N VAL A 87 9.75 2.02 11.39
CA VAL A 87 10.35 0.67 11.48
C VAL A 87 9.25 -0.38 11.62
N ALA A 88 8.26 -0.15 12.47
CA ALA A 88 7.17 -1.10 12.69
C ALA A 88 6.36 -1.37 11.41
N VAL A 89 6.01 -0.33 10.66
CA VAL A 89 5.26 -0.52 9.41
C VAL A 89 6.07 -1.23 8.34
N GLU A 90 7.39 -0.99 8.28
CA GLU A 90 8.28 -1.68 7.34
C GLU A 90 8.48 -3.15 7.74
N ALA A 91 8.57 -3.46 9.04
CA ALA A 91 8.62 -4.83 9.54
C ALA A 91 7.34 -5.61 9.18
N ILE A 92 6.16 -5.00 9.35
CA ILE A 92 4.86 -5.56 8.89
C ILE A 92 4.88 -5.80 7.38
N HIS A 93 5.37 -4.85 6.59
CA HIS A 93 5.49 -5.04 5.15
C HIS A 93 6.49 -6.15 4.79
N ALA A 94 7.63 -6.22 5.46
CA ALA A 94 8.65 -7.24 5.17
C ALA A 94 8.15 -8.66 5.48
N TYR A 95 7.46 -8.86 6.62
CA TYR A 95 6.89 -10.18 6.93
C TYR A 95 5.86 -10.60 5.88
N SER A 96 5.00 -9.69 5.41
CA SER A 96 4.00 -10.04 4.42
C SER A 96 4.64 -10.51 3.11
N LEU A 97 5.74 -9.86 2.68
CA LEU A 97 6.49 -10.29 1.50
C LEU A 97 7.17 -11.66 1.70
N ILE A 98 7.70 -11.96 2.89
CA ILE A 98 8.29 -13.28 3.19
C ILE A 98 7.25 -14.37 3.04
N HIS A 99 6.04 -14.16 3.60
CA HIS A 99 4.97 -15.14 3.56
C HIS A 99 4.33 -15.24 2.17
N ASP A 100 4.16 -14.12 1.46
CA ASP A 100 3.64 -14.11 0.09
C ASP A 100 4.54 -14.91 -0.86
N ASP A 101 5.87 -14.89 -0.67
CA ASP A 101 6.83 -15.62 -1.52
C ASP A 101 6.83 -17.14 -1.32
N LEU A 102 6.20 -17.68 -0.27
CA LEU A 102 6.21 -19.11 0.04
C LEU A 102 5.51 -19.95 -1.05
N PRO A 103 5.91 -21.24 -1.22
CA PRO A 103 5.30 -22.14 -2.20
C PRO A 103 3.77 -22.32 -2.05
N ALA A 104 3.24 -22.13 -0.84
CA ALA A 104 1.80 -22.19 -0.57
C ALA A 104 1.04 -20.90 -0.96
N MET A 105 1.76 -19.87 -1.40
CA MET A 105 1.23 -18.55 -1.76
C MET A 105 1.57 -18.24 -3.22
N ASP A 106 2.48 -17.26 -3.47
CA ASP A 106 2.85 -16.84 -4.83
C ASP A 106 3.94 -17.70 -5.48
N ASP A 107 4.64 -18.55 -4.70
CA ASP A 107 5.74 -19.45 -5.10
C ASP A 107 6.83 -18.73 -5.91
N ASP A 108 7.25 -17.56 -5.42
CA ASP A 108 8.24 -16.73 -6.08
C ASP A 108 9.68 -17.10 -5.63
N ASP A 109 10.54 -17.45 -6.58
CA ASP A 109 11.95 -17.77 -6.32
C ASP A 109 12.83 -16.52 -6.10
N LEU A 110 12.44 -15.41 -6.72
CA LEU A 110 13.21 -14.16 -6.72
C LEU A 110 12.32 -12.96 -6.36
N ARG A 111 12.84 -12.10 -5.49
CA ARG A 111 12.24 -10.80 -5.16
C ARG A 111 13.30 -9.70 -5.29
N ARG A 112 13.03 -8.69 -6.12
CA ARG A 112 13.98 -7.59 -6.41
C ARG A 112 15.36 -8.09 -6.86
N GLY A 113 15.38 -9.14 -7.69
CA GLY A 113 16.61 -9.75 -8.24
C GLY A 113 17.42 -10.58 -7.24
N ARG A 114 16.91 -10.83 -6.03
CA ARG A 114 17.55 -11.67 -5.00
C ARG A 114 16.68 -12.89 -4.70
N PRO A 115 17.27 -14.04 -4.31
CA PRO A 115 16.52 -15.19 -3.83
C PRO A 115 15.55 -14.79 -2.70
N THR A 116 14.32 -15.31 -2.73
CA THR A 116 13.34 -15.12 -1.66
C THR A 116 13.81 -15.78 -0.36
N CYS A 117 13.21 -15.45 0.77
CA CYS A 117 13.66 -15.93 2.08
C CYS A 117 13.68 -17.46 2.14
N HIS A 118 12.61 -18.12 1.68
CA HIS A 118 12.51 -19.58 1.69
C HIS A 118 13.52 -20.27 0.75
N ARG A 119 13.89 -19.61 -0.36
CA ARG A 119 14.93 -20.11 -1.29
C ARG A 119 16.35 -19.90 -0.75
N ARG A 120 16.57 -18.84 0.02
CA ARG A 120 17.87 -18.51 0.64
C ARG A 120 18.16 -19.32 1.88
N PHE A 121 17.16 -19.64 2.67
CA PHE A 121 17.26 -20.37 3.94
C PHE A 121 16.54 -21.73 3.85
N ASP A 122 15.25 -21.77 4.14
CA ASP A 122 14.27 -22.84 3.96
C ASP A 122 12.86 -22.31 4.31
N GLU A 123 11.80 -23.09 4.02
CA GLU A 123 10.42 -22.68 4.27
C GLU A 123 10.12 -22.47 5.75
N ALA A 124 10.57 -23.39 6.64
CA ALA A 124 10.33 -23.26 8.06
C ALA A 124 11.00 -22.01 8.64
N THR A 125 12.24 -21.72 8.24
CA THR A 125 12.96 -20.50 8.63
C THR A 125 12.24 -19.24 8.09
N ALA A 126 11.71 -19.27 6.87
CA ALA A 126 10.98 -18.16 6.29
C ALA A 126 9.66 -17.88 7.04
N ILE A 127 8.88 -18.92 7.36
CA ILE A 127 7.65 -18.78 8.17
C ILE A 127 8.00 -18.13 9.52
N LEU A 128 8.97 -18.67 10.25
CA LEU A 128 9.36 -18.15 11.55
C LEU A 128 9.96 -16.74 11.48
N ALA A 129 10.66 -16.38 10.39
CA ALA A 129 11.19 -15.04 10.19
C ALA A 129 10.05 -14.02 9.98
N GLY A 130 9.00 -14.39 9.27
CA GLY A 130 7.79 -13.58 9.14
C GLY A 130 7.08 -13.38 10.48
N ASP A 131 6.89 -14.46 11.26
CA ASP A 131 6.28 -14.39 12.60
C ASP A 131 7.10 -13.50 13.54
N ALA A 132 8.44 -13.64 13.53
CA ALA A 132 9.33 -12.82 14.33
C ALA A 132 9.26 -11.34 13.96
N LEU A 133 9.22 -11.00 12.66
CA LEU A 133 9.07 -9.61 12.22
C LEU A 133 7.71 -9.01 12.58
N GLN A 134 6.65 -9.82 12.60
CA GLN A 134 5.34 -9.36 13.05
C GLN A 134 5.36 -9.01 14.55
N ALA A 135 5.94 -9.86 15.39
CA ALA A 135 6.12 -9.58 16.81
C ALA A 135 7.03 -8.36 17.05
N PHE A 136 8.16 -8.30 16.34
CA PHE A 136 9.11 -7.19 16.39
C PHE A 136 8.48 -5.84 16.04
N ALA A 137 7.58 -5.79 15.07
CA ALA A 137 6.89 -4.55 14.72
C ALA A 137 6.13 -3.94 15.90
N PHE A 138 5.44 -4.77 16.68
CA PHE A 138 4.70 -4.31 17.86
C PHE A 138 5.62 -4.01 19.05
N GLU A 139 6.69 -4.77 19.23
CA GLU A 139 7.73 -4.52 20.23
C GLU A 139 8.36 -3.13 20.02
N VAL A 140 8.85 -2.85 18.81
CA VAL A 140 9.44 -1.55 18.46
C VAL A 140 8.45 -0.43 18.68
N LEU A 141 7.20 -0.59 18.23
CA LEU A 141 6.19 0.45 18.36
C LEU A 141 5.82 0.73 19.82
N ALA A 142 5.75 -0.32 20.64
CA ALA A 142 5.49 -0.22 22.08
C ALA A 142 6.63 0.46 22.86
N ALA A 143 7.86 0.34 22.38
CA ALA A 143 9.05 0.98 22.96
C ALA A 143 9.19 2.48 22.59
N SER A 144 8.25 3.05 21.83
CA SER A 144 8.30 4.46 21.42
C SER A 144 8.20 5.41 22.62
N GLU A 145 9.05 6.44 22.64
CA GLU A 145 9.13 7.45 23.71
C GLU A 145 8.06 8.56 23.65
N ILE A 146 7.07 8.42 22.76
CA ILE A 146 5.93 9.35 22.72
C ILE A 146 4.96 9.11 23.88
N LYS A 147 3.94 9.96 24.05
CA LYS A 147 2.94 9.82 25.12
C LYS A 147 2.30 8.41 25.07
N PRO A 148 2.20 7.67 26.19
CA PRO A 148 1.68 6.30 26.22
C PRO A 148 0.30 6.14 25.55
N ALA A 149 -0.58 7.12 25.69
CA ALA A 149 -1.89 7.10 25.03
C ALA A 149 -1.78 7.13 23.49
N LEU A 150 -0.76 7.78 22.93
CA LEU A 150 -0.48 7.78 21.50
C LEU A 150 0.14 6.45 21.06
N VAL A 151 1.01 5.83 21.89
CA VAL A 151 1.55 4.49 21.63
C VAL A 151 0.42 3.48 21.48
N VAL A 152 -0.53 3.47 22.42
CA VAL A 152 -1.70 2.56 22.36
C VAL A 152 -2.50 2.77 21.07
N ARG A 153 -2.71 4.02 20.67
CA ARG A 153 -3.41 4.35 19.42
C ARG A 153 -2.62 3.85 18.19
N CYS A 154 -1.31 4.04 18.18
CA CYS A 154 -0.45 3.56 17.09
C CYS A 154 -0.47 2.04 16.99
N VAL A 155 -0.38 1.32 18.11
CA VAL A 155 -0.48 -0.15 18.15
C VAL A 155 -1.83 -0.62 17.60
N ALA A 156 -2.93 0.00 18.03
CA ALA A 156 -4.28 -0.34 17.54
C ALA A 156 -4.45 -0.06 16.05
N GLU A 157 -3.90 1.06 15.55
CA GLU A 157 -3.93 1.44 14.13
C GLU A 157 -3.17 0.41 13.27
N LEU A 158 -1.94 0.08 13.66
CA LEU A 158 -1.11 -0.89 12.94
C LEU A 158 -1.73 -2.29 12.96
N ALA A 159 -2.22 -2.75 14.11
CA ALA A 159 -2.86 -4.05 14.26
C ALA A 159 -4.10 -4.20 13.36
N ARG A 160 -4.95 -3.15 13.31
CA ARG A 160 -6.11 -3.15 12.42
C ARG A 160 -5.71 -3.18 10.95
N ALA A 161 -4.69 -2.38 10.56
CA ALA A 161 -4.24 -2.29 9.18
C ALA A 161 -3.53 -3.57 8.70
N ALA A 162 -2.80 -4.26 9.57
CA ALA A 162 -2.13 -5.52 9.26
C ALA A 162 -3.10 -6.73 9.29
N GLY A 163 -4.13 -6.69 10.13
CA GLY A 163 -4.99 -7.81 10.49
C GLY A 163 -6.09 -8.17 9.47
N PRO A 164 -7.13 -8.92 9.95
CA PRO A 164 -8.20 -9.47 9.08
C PRO A 164 -9.01 -8.39 8.36
N SER A 165 -9.18 -7.20 8.94
CA SER A 165 -9.87 -6.07 8.30
C SER A 165 -8.99 -5.29 7.32
N GLY A 166 -7.69 -5.55 7.31
CA GLY A 166 -6.67 -4.87 6.53
C GLY A 166 -5.92 -5.83 5.60
N MET A 167 -4.58 -5.74 5.63
CA MET A 167 -3.67 -6.40 4.68
C MET A 167 -3.87 -7.92 4.59
N VAL A 168 -3.90 -8.63 5.72
CA VAL A 168 -4.11 -10.10 5.73
C VAL A 168 -5.47 -10.48 5.17
N GLY A 169 -6.54 -9.71 5.52
CA GLY A 169 -7.86 -9.94 4.93
C GLY A 169 -7.91 -9.67 3.44
N GLY A 170 -7.18 -8.65 2.96
CA GLY A 170 -7.04 -8.37 1.53
C GLY A 170 -6.27 -9.47 0.79
N GLN A 171 -5.23 -10.02 1.40
CA GLN A 171 -4.48 -11.16 0.85
C GLN A 171 -5.34 -12.43 0.79
N ALA A 172 -6.15 -12.69 1.83
CA ALA A 172 -7.08 -13.82 1.83
C ALA A 172 -8.14 -13.72 0.71
N ASP A 173 -8.72 -12.51 0.52
CA ASP A 173 -9.65 -12.24 -0.59
C ASP A 173 -8.96 -12.45 -1.97
N ASP A 174 -7.69 -12.06 -2.13
CA ASP A 174 -6.90 -12.18 -3.37
C ASP A 174 -6.55 -13.64 -3.71
N VAL A 175 -6.09 -14.41 -2.72
CA VAL A 175 -5.80 -15.86 -2.87
C VAL A 175 -7.07 -16.63 -3.21
N LEU A 176 -8.18 -16.34 -2.52
CA LEU A 176 -9.47 -16.99 -2.81
C LEU A 176 -9.90 -16.70 -4.25
N TRP A 177 -9.77 -15.46 -4.71
CA TRP A 177 -10.10 -15.09 -6.08
C TRP A 177 -9.26 -15.86 -7.10
N SER A 178 -7.93 -15.92 -6.89
CA SER A 178 -7.00 -16.63 -7.78
C SER A 178 -7.31 -18.13 -7.86
N ALA A 179 -7.68 -18.77 -6.73
CA ALA A 179 -8.09 -20.17 -6.68
C ALA A 179 -9.38 -20.41 -7.46
N VAL A 180 -10.37 -19.51 -7.34
CA VAL A 180 -11.65 -19.61 -8.06
C VAL A 180 -11.42 -19.39 -9.57
N ALA A 181 -10.61 -18.42 -9.97
CA ALA A 181 -10.28 -18.14 -11.36
C ALA A 181 -9.58 -19.33 -12.05
N SER A 182 -8.72 -20.05 -11.32
CA SER A 182 -7.97 -21.21 -11.83
C SER A 182 -8.80 -22.48 -11.95
N ALA A 183 -9.91 -22.60 -11.20
CA ALA A 183 -10.66 -23.86 -11.05
C ALA A 183 -11.71 -24.11 -12.14
N SER A 184 -12.06 -23.17 -13.02
CA SER A 184 -13.21 -23.32 -13.93
C SER A 184 -13.09 -22.60 -15.29
N PRO A 185 -13.35 -23.34 -16.42
CA PRO A 185 -13.58 -22.73 -17.73
C PRO A 185 -14.90 -21.93 -17.85
N GLY A 186 -15.75 -21.95 -16.80
CA GLY A 186 -17.05 -21.27 -16.72
C GLY A 186 -17.11 -20.30 -15.53
N VAL A 187 -16.07 -19.49 -15.35
CA VAL A 187 -15.89 -18.56 -14.21
C VAL A 187 -17.07 -17.59 -14.02
N SER A 188 -17.91 -17.32 -15.05
CA SER A 188 -19.04 -16.41 -14.96
C SER A 188 -20.08 -16.79 -13.91
N ASP A 189 -20.41 -18.09 -13.78
CA ASP A 189 -21.47 -18.52 -12.86
C ASP A 189 -20.96 -18.61 -11.41
N LEU A 190 -19.71 -19.03 -11.22
CA LEU A 190 -19.09 -19.06 -9.91
C LEU A 190 -18.72 -17.65 -9.42
N MET A 191 -18.26 -16.77 -10.31
CA MET A 191 -18.09 -15.35 -10.03
C MET A 191 -19.40 -14.69 -9.59
N ALA A 192 -20.50 -14.95 -10.31
CA ALA A 192 -21.81 -14.46 -9.91
C ALA A 192 -22.24 -15.00 -8.54
N SER A 193 -21.89 -16.27 -8.19
CA SER A 193 -22.16 -16.86 -6.89
C SER A 193 -21.29 -16.24 -5.78
N VAL A 194 -19.99 -16.08 -5.99
CA VAL A 194 -19.07 -15.46 -5.02
C VAL A 194 -19.41 -13.97 -4.83
N LEU A 195 -19.73 -13.27 -5.91
CA LEU A 195 -20.20 -11.88 -5.85
C LEU A 195 -21.55 -11.75 -5.14
N LYS A 196 -22.50 -12.65 -5.41
CA LYS A 196 -23.78 -12.70 -4.67
C LYS A 196 -23.56 -12.96 -3.18
N THR A 197 -22.67 -13.87 -2.81
CA THR A 197 -22.37 -14.16 -1.40
C THR A 197 -21.61 -13.01 -0.72
N ALA A 198 -20.69 -12.35 -1.42
CA ALA A 198 -19.93 -11.23 -0.91
C ALA A 198 -20.76 -9.93 -0.81
N PHE A 199 -21.86 -9.84 -1.56
CA PHE A 199 -22.74 -8.65 -1.64
C PHE A 199 -24.21 -8.97 -1.32
N ALA A 200 -24.49 -10.06 -0.59
CA ALA A 200 -25.86 -10.44 -0.19
C ALA A 200 -26.61 -9.34 0.61
N ASP A 201 -25.90 -8.32 1.08
CA ASP A 201 -26.49 -7.15 1.75
C ASP A 201 -26.80 -5.96 0.81
N ALA A 202 -26.43 -6.05 -0.49
CA ALA A 202 -26.80 -5.02 -1.47
C ALA A 202 -28.04 -5.48 -2.26
N GLY A 203 -29.20 -5.00 -1.80
CA GLY A 203 -30.54 -5.36 -2.25
C GLY A 203 -30.75 -5.57 -3.75
N ASP A 204 -31.44 -6.63 -3.98
CA ASP A 204 -32.07 -7.13 -5.21
C ASP A 204 -32.70 -6.05 -6.10
N LYS A 205 -32.28 -5.97 -7.38
CA LYS A 205 -33.14 -5.56 -8.52
C LYS A 205 -32.53 -5.82 -9.90
N ASN A 206 -33.25 -6.68 -10.65
CA ASN A 206 -33.53 -6.70 -12.08
C ASN A 206 -32.61 -7.42 -13.07
N ASP A 207 -33.26 -8.47 -13.63
CA ASP A 207 -33.03 -9.12 -14.92
C ASP A 207 -33.12 -8.13 -16.11
N ALA A 208 -32.13 -8.16 -17.01
CA ALA A 208 -32.32 -7.71 -18.39
C ALA A 208 -31.46 -8.56 -19.34
N LYS A 209 -32.11 -9.31 -20.23
CA LYS A 209 -31.50 -10.04 -21.35
C LYS A 209 -31.24 -9.08 -22.51
N ASN A 210 -30.07 -9.17 -23.14
CA ASN A 210 -29.80 -8.48 -24.39
C ASN A 210 -29.41 -9.48 -25.51
N GLU A 211 -29.97 -9.26 -26.70
CA GLU A 211 -30.04 -10.17 -27.85
C GLU A 211 -28.83 -10.08 -28.79
N ASN A 212 -27.61 -10.13 -28.34
CA ASN A 212 -26.47 -10.34 -29.25
C ASN A 212 -25.35 -11.10 -28.57
N GLY A 213 -25.16 -12.34 -28.98
CA GLY A 213 -24.30 -13.40 -28.45
C GLY A 213 -22.78 -13.14 -28.35
N LYS A 214 -22.39 -11.98 -27.87
CA LYS A 214 -21.05 -11.74 -27.28
C LYS A 214 -21.28 -11.44 -25.82
N ALA A 215 -20.69 -12.24 -24.92
CA ALA A 215 -20.72 -12.02 -23.49
C ALA A 215 -20.00 -10.70 -23.15
N THR A 216 -20.68 -9.59 -23.29
CA THR A 216 -20.40 -8.40 -22.50
C THR A 216 -20.88 -8.75 -21.09
N LEU A 217 -19.97 -8.84 -20.14
CA LEU A 217 -20.31 -8.84 -18.72
C LEU A 217 -21.40 -7.79 -18.52
N ASP A 218 -22.57 -8.19 -18.00
CA ASP A 218 -23.64 -7.27 -17.65
C ASP A 218 -23.02 -6.11 -16.85
N ALA A 219 -23.41 -4.87 -17.12
CA ALA A 219 -22.84 -3.70 -16.46
C ALA A 219 -22.88 -3.84 -14.92
N SER A 220 -23.94 -4.46 -14.39
CA SER A 220 -24.08 -4.75 -12.96
C SER A 220 -23.03 -5.73 -12.43
N VAL A 221 -22.67 -6.76 -13.20
CA VAL A 221 -21.62 -7.73 -12.84
C VAL A 221 -20.25 -7.07 -12.91
N ARG A 222 -20.01 -6.25 -13.92
CA ARG A 222 -18.74 -5.51 -14.05
C ARG A 222 -18.56 -4.53 -12.88
N ASP A 223 -19.60 -3.80 -12.50
CA ASP A 223 -19.53 -2.82 -11.40
C ASP A 223 -19.33 -3.54 -10.04
N ALA A 224 -20.00 -4.67 -9.81
CA ALA A 224 -19.78 -5.51 -8.63
C ALA A 224 -18.37 -6.08 -8.57
N THR A 225 -17.83 -6.53 -9.71
CA THR A 225 -16.46 -7.04 -9.82
C THR A 225 -15.44 -5.94 -9.55
N ALA A 226 -15.66 -4.73 -10.07
CA ALA A 226 -14.82 -3.57 -9.82
C ALA A 226 -14.84 -3.17 -8.34
N ALA A 227 -16.00 -3.19 -7.69
CA ALA A 227 -16.11 -2.93 -6.25
C ALA A 227 -15.36 -3.98 -5.41
N PHE A 228 -15.39 -5.25 -5.82
CA PHE A 228 -14.63 -6.32 -5.17
C PHE A 228 -13.13 -6.13 -5.35
N LEU A 229 -12.65 -5.86 -6.57
CA LEU A 229 -11.25 -5.53 -6.84
C LEU A 229 -10.78 -4.33 -5.99
N GLN A 230 -11.59 -3.28 -5.96
CA GLN A 230 -11.30 -2.11 -5.14
C GLN A 230 -11.20 -2.47 -3.63
N LYS A 231 -12.04 -3.39 -3.15
CA LYS A 231 -11.99 -3.87 -1.76
C LYS A 231 -10.70 -4.64 -1.47
N ILE A 232 -10.25 -5.53 -2.39
CA ILE A 232 -8.97 -6.23 -2.28
C ILE A 232 -7.83 -5.21 -2.20
N HIS A 233 -7.73 -4.29 -3.16
CA HIS A 233 -6.68 -3.30 -3.22
C HIS A 233 -6.65 -2.38 -2.00
N ARG A 234 -7.82 -1.93 -1.54
CA ARG A 234 -7.96 -1.13 -0.33
C ARG A 234 -7.42 -1.84 0.91
N ARG A 235 -7.67 -3.16 1.03
CA ARG A 235 -7.23 -3.97 2.17
C ARG A 235 -5.77 -4.36 2.02
N LYS A 236 -5.41 -5.09 0.95
CA LYS A 236 -4.09 -5.68 0.76
C LYS A 236 -2.97 -4.62 0.74
N THR A 237 -3.18 -3.53 0.02
CA THR A 237 -2.18 -2.48 -0.19
C THR A 237 -2.54 -1.18 0.54
N GLY A 238 -3.78 -0.71 0.38
CA GLY A 238 -4.23 0.60 0.86
C GLY A 238 -4.24 0.71 2.39
N ALA A 239 -4.57 -0.34 3.11
CA ALA A 239 -4.67 -0.30 4.58
C ALA A 239 -3.34 0.10 5.24
N LEU A 240 -2.22 -0.48 4.82
CA LEU A 240 -0.89 -0.12 5.33
C LEU A 240 -0.43 1.27 4.88
N ILE A 241 -0.82 1.72 3.69
CA ILE A 241 -0.54 3.08 3.21
C ILE A 241 -1.27 4.11 4.09
N VAL A 242 -2.56 3.92 4.33
CA VAL A 242 -3.35 4.77 5.22
C VAL A 242 -2.80 4.75 6.64
N ALA A 243 -2.49 3.56 7.16
CA ALA A 243 -1.89 3.43 8.48
C ALA A 243 -0.54 4.14 8.59
N SER A 244 0.31 4.09 7.57
CA SER A 244 1.60 4.80 7.55
C SER A 244 1.42 6.30 7.80
N LEU A 245 0.52 6.94 7.06
CA LEU A 245 0.23 8.37 7.22
C LEU A 245 -0.37 8.69 8.59
N ARG A 246 -1.33 7.86 9.06
CA ARG A 246 -1.97 8.05 10.35
C ARG A 246 -1.01 7.83 11.51
N LEU A 247 -0.13 6.84 11.44
CA LEU A 247 0.91 6.58 12.44
C LEU A 247 1.84 7.77 12.58
N GLY A 248 2.37 8.30 11.47
CA GLY A 248 3.20 9.50 11.50
C GLY A 248 2.49 10.70 12.14
N ALA A 249 1.25 10.95 11.74
CA ALA A 249 0.45 12.03 12.32
C ALA A 249 0.15 11.80 13.81
N LEU A 250 -0.13 10.57 14.22
CA LEU A 250 -0.35 10.21 15.63
C LEU A 250 0.90 10.47 16.48
N THR A 251 2.10 10.14 15.99
CA THR A 251 3.35 10.42 16.73
C THR A 251 3.58 11.91 16.95
N ALA A 252 3.07 12.76 16.05
CA ALA A 252 3.09 14.21 16.18
C ALA A 252 1.91 14.77 17.03
N GLY A 253 1.01 13.92 17.50
CA GLY A 253 -0.16 14.34 18.28
C GLY A 253 -1.23 15.07 17.46
N ALA A 254 -1.37 14.73 16.18
CA ALA A 254 -2.33 15.36 15.29
C ALA A 254 -3.79 15.16 15.72
N SER A 255 -4.64 16.14 15.37
CA SER A 255 -6.09 16.10 15.63
C SER A 255 -6.83 15.09 14.76
N GLU A 256 -8.03 14.68 15.15
CA GLU A 256 -8.88 13.76 14.36
C GLU A 256 -9.18 14.30 12.95
N PRO A 257 -9.51 15.58 12.73
CA PRO A 257 -9.66 16.12 11.37
C PRO A 257 -8.41 15.95 10.51
N THR A 258 -7.21 16.17 11.08
CA THR A 258 -5.94 15.95 10.38
C THR A 258 -5.73 14.48 10.02
N LEU A 259 -6.03 13.56 10.97
CA LEU A 259 -5.95 12.11 10.74
C LEU A 259 -6.92 11.65 9.65
N LYS A 260 -8.16 12.15 9.64
CA LYS A 260 -9.16 11.86 8.60
C LYS A 260 -8.67 12.31 7.22
N ARG A 261 -8.07 13.49 7.11
CA ARG A 261 -7.55 14.03 5.84
C ARG A 261 -6.36 13.24 5.31
N LEU A 262 -5.43 12.87 6.16
CA LEU A 262 -4.30 12.03 5.76
C LEU A 262 -4.78 10.61 5.38
N ALA A 263 -5.79 10.10 6.06
CA ALA A 263 -6.42 8.84 5.66
C ALA A 263 -7.04 8.93 4.26
N LEU A 264 -7.72 10.05 3.94
CA LEU A 264 -8.30 10.29 2.63
C LEU A 264 -7.23 10.40 1.53
N PHE A 265 -6.13 11.14 1.79
CA PHE A 265 -4.97 11.15 0.90
C PHE A 265 -4.45 9.73 0.66
N GLY A 266 -4.20 8.98 1.74
CA GLY A 266 -3.67 7.61 1.66
C GLY A 266 -4.60 6.65 0.93
N TYR A 267 -5.91 6.80 1.10
CA TYR A 267 -6.92 6.02 0.39
C TYR A 267 -6.81 6.22 -1.13
N TYR A 268 -6.87 7.46 -1.62
CA TYR A 268 -6.82 7.73 -3.05
C TYR A 268 -5.43 7.46 -3.63
N TRP A 269 -4.36 7.78 -2.90
CA TRP A 269 -3.00 7.49 -3.34
C TRP A 269 -2.73 5.98 -3.41
N GLY A 270 -3.24 5.19 -2.45
CA GLY A 270 -3.15 3.74 -2.47
C GLY A 270 -3.90 3.11 -3.63
N GLN A 271 -5.09 3.64 -3.99
CA GLN A 271 -5.81 3.24 -5.20
C GLN A 271 -5.01 3.58 -6.46
N ALA A 272 -4.51 4.82 -6.57
CA ALA A 272 -3.68 5.25 -7.69
C ALA A 272 -2.43 4.34 -7.86
N PHE A 273 -1.80 3.97 -6.74
CA PHE A 273 -0.63 3.09 -6.74
C PHE A 273 -0.96 1.73 -7.38
N GLN A 274 -2.09 1.13 -7.01
CA GLN A 274 -2.49 -0.17 -7.50
C GLN A 274 -2.95 -0.12 -8.97
N ILE A 275 -3.70 0.93 -9.34
CA ILE A 275 -4.11 1.16 -10.74
C ILE A 275 -2.87 1.35 -11.64
N SER A 276 -1.85 2.07 -11.16
CA SER A 276 -0.60 2.25 -11.88
C SER A 276 0.19 0.94 -12.00
N ASP A 277 0.19 0.08 -10.96
CA ASP A 277 0.82 -1.25 -11.03
C ASP A 277 0.13 -2.13 -12.08
N ASP A 278 -1.22 -2.13 -12.16
CA ASP A 278 -1.99 -2.86 -13.17
C ASP A 278 -1.67 -2.35 -14.60
N LEU A 279 -1.52 -1.03 -14.77
CA LEU A 279 -1.13 -0.45 -16.07
C LEU A 279 0.29 -0.86 -16.45
N LEU A 280 1.23 -0.79 -15.51
CA LEU A 280 2.63 -1.18 -15.75
C LEU A 280 2.75 -2.66 -16.12
N ASP A 281 1.94 -3.55 -15.54
CA ASP A 281 1.94 -4.96 -15.92
C ASP A 281 1.34 -5.18 -17.32
N ALA A 282 0.31 -4.41 -17.70
CA ALA A 282 -0.39 -4.57 -18.97
C ALA A 282 0.37 -3.95 -20.17
N VAL A 283 0.99 -2.78 -19.99
CA VAL A 283 1.56 -1.99 -21.11
C VAL A 283 3.02 -1.57 -20.90
N GLY A 284 3.64 -1.99 -19.81
CA GLY A 284 5.01 -1.62 -19.47
C GLY A 284 6.06 -2.21 -20.43
N ASP A 285 7.24 -1.64 -20.42
CA ASP A 285 8.41 -2.12 -21.15
C ASP A 285 9.27 -2.98 -20.22
N GLU A 286 9.40 -4.28 -20.51
CA GLU A 286 10.19 -5.23 -19.71
C GLU A 286 11.62 -4.76 -19.48
N ALA A 287 12.23 -4.12 -20.49
CA ALA A 287 13.61 -3.64 -20.39
C ALA A 287 13.76 -2.49 -19.38
N LYS A 288 12.70 -1.66 -19.21
CA LYS A 288 12.70 -0.56 -18.24
C LYS A 288 12.29 -1.02 -16.84
N LEU A 289 11.38 -1.99 -16.75
CA LEU A 289 10.81 -2.47 -15.47
C LEU A 289 11.70 -3.50 -14.77
N GLY A 290 12.62 -4.15 -15.51
CA GLY A 290 13.48 -5.21 -14.96
C GLY A 290 12.70 -6.45 -14.46
N LYS A 291 11.44 -6.61 -14.87
CA LYS A 291 10.57 -7.76 -14.59
C LYS A 291 9.72 -8.09 -15.81
N ARG A 292 9.26 -9.35 -15.91
CA ARG A 292 8.35 -9.80 -16.96
C ARG A 292 7.02 -9.05 -16.85
N VAL A 293 6.51 -8.50 -17.96
CA VAL A 293 5.15 -7.91 -18.08
C VAL A 293 4.13 -8.96 -18.48
N GLN A 294 2.84 -8.63 -18.36
CA GLN A 294 1.71 -9.54 -18.63
C GLN A 294 1.64 -10.77 -17.69
N LYS A 295 2.40 -10.77 -16.58
CA LYS A 295 2.34 -11.85 -15.58
C LYS A 295 0.92 -12.00 -15.01
N ASP A 296 0.23 -10.90 -14.78
CA ASP A 296 -1.13 -10.88 -14.23
C ASP A 296 -2.17 -11.34 -15.26
N VAL A 297 -1.99 -10.99 -16.53
CA VAL A 297 -2.84 -11.47 -17.64
C VAL A 297 -2.68 -12.98 -17.84
N ASP A 298 -1.44 -13.46 -17.87
CA ASP A 298 -1.13 -14.89 -18.03
C ASP A 298 -1.66 -15.72 -16.84
N ALA A 299 -1.69 -15.15 -15.64
CA ALA A 299 -2.22 -15.76 -14.43
C ALA A 299 -3.75 -15.63 -14.29
N GLY A 300 -4.44 -14.96 -15.22
CA GLY A 300 -5.88 -14.72 -15.13
C GLY A 300 -6.30 -13.81 -13.95
N LYS A 301 -5.39 -12.97 -13.45
CA LYS A 301 -5.68 -12.05 -12.36
C LYS A 301 -6.68 -10.99 -12.76
N LEU A 302 -7.52 -10.62 -11.80
CA LEU A 302 -8.44 -9.49 -11.93
C LEU A 302 -7.66 -8.19 -11.77
N THR A 303 -7.70 -7.32 -12.80
CA THR A 303 -7.05 -6.01 -12.84
C THR A 303 -7.99 -4.93 -13.34
N TYR A 304 -7.69 -3.66 -13.05
CA TYR A 304 -8.45 -2.55 -13.63
C TYR A 304 -8.40 -2.57 -15.17
N VAL A 305 -7.24 -2.92 -15.74
CA VAL A 305 -7.09 -2.99 -17.21
C VAL A 305 -7.96 -4.08 -17.82
N SER A 306 -8.09 -5.24 -17.17
CA SER A 306 -8.97 -6.33 -17.64
C SER A 306 -10.46 -5.96 -17.58
N LEU A 307 -10.87 -5.10 -16.64
CA LEU A 307 -12.27 -4.67 -16.48
C LEU A 307 -12.66 -3.49 -17.36
N PHE A 308 -11.77 -2.52 -17.50
CA PHE A 308 -12.10 -1.20 -18.08
C PHE A 308 -11.30 -0.87 -19.34
N GLY A 309 -10.25 -1.63 -19.66
CA GLY A 309 -9.28 -1.29 -20.70
C GLY A 309 -8.32 -0.18 -20.26
N VAL A 310 -7.28 0.03 -21.09
CA VAL A 310 -6.15 0.93 -20.76
C VAL A 310 -6.60 2.39 -20.59
N ASP A 311 -7.41 2.91 -21.52
CA ASP A 311 -7.76 4.35 -21.52
C ASP A 311 -8.61 4.75 -20.31
N GLU A 312 -9.61 3.94 -19.96
CA GLU A 312 -10.46 4.21 -18.80
C GLU A 312 -9.67 3.99 -17.50
N THR A 313 -8.77 3.01 -17.46
CA THR A 313 -7.88 2.79 -16.31
C THR A 313 -6.97 4.00 -16.07
N ARG A 314 -6.44 4.61 -17.13
CA ARG A 314 -5.65 5.87 -17.02
C ARG A 314 -6.49 7.02 -16.49
N ARG A 315 -7.74 7.16 -16.96
CA ARG A 315 -8.67 8.19 -16.45
C ARG A 315 -8.94 8.02 -14.95
N LEU A 316 -9.14 6.77 -14.51
CA LEU A 316 -9.33 6.45 -13.09
C LEU A 316 -8.07 6.76 -12.25
N LEU A 317 -6.87 6.49 -12.78
CA LEU A 317 -5.60 6.85 -12.16
C LEU A 317 -5.50 8.37 -11.94
N ASP A 318 -5.70 9.15 -13.01
CA ASP A 318 -5.63 10.61 -12.94
C ASP A 318 -6.66 11.19 -11.95
N GLU A 319 -7.87 10.60 -11.89
CA GLU A 319 -8.89 10.99 -10.91
C GLU A 319 -8.46 10.71 -9.46
N CYS A 320 -7.89 9.53 -9.19
CA CYS A 320 -7.38 9.17 -7.87
C CYS A 320 -6.26 10.12 -7.44
N VAL A 321 -5.30 10.42 -8.30
CA VAL A 321 -4.22 11.37 -8.02
C VAL A 321 -4.77 12.76 -7.71
N ARG A 322 -5.70 13.25 -8.52
CA ARG A 322 -6.36 14.54 -8.28
C ARG A 322 -7.05 14.59 -6.91
N LYS A 323 -7.81 13.54 -6.55
CA LYS A 323 -8.50 13.45 -5.25
C LYS A 323 -7.51 13.38 -4.09
N ALA A 324 -6.41 12.63 -4.23
CA ALA A 324 -5.34 12.59 -3.23
C ALA A 324 -4.77 13.99 -2.99
N LYS A 325 -4.38 14.72 -4.04
CA LYS A 325 -3.85 16.09 -3.91
C LYS A 325 -4.86 17.05 -3.30
N MET A 326 -6.16 16.91 -3.63
CA MET A 326 -7.22 17.72 -3.01
C MET A 326 -7.29 17.50 -1.50
N ALA A 327 -7.09 16.27 -1.01
CA ALA A 327 -7.10 15.99 0.43
C ALA A 327 -6.00 16.75 1.21
N LEU A 328 -4.91 17.17 0.58
CA LEU A 328 -3.85 17.98 1.19
C LEU A 328 -4.15 19.49 1.20
N LYS A 329 -5.15 19.96 0.44
CA LYS A 329 -5.46 21.41 0.36
C LYS A 329 -6.17 21.87 1.63
N PRO A 330 -5.75 23.00 2.25
CA PRO A 330 -6.35 23.49 3.49
C PRO A 330 -7.86 23.76 3.40
N GLU A 331 -8.29 24.30 2.25
CA GLU A 331 -9.68 24.68 1.97
C GLU A 331 -10.60 23.50 1.64
N TYR A 332 -10.06 22.31 1.44
CA TYR A 332 -10.89 21.14 1.07
C TYR A 332 -11.60 20.57 2.29
N ILE A 333 -12.92 20.52 2.26
CA ILE A 333 -13.76 19.86 3.26
C ILE A 333 -14.15 18.49 2.68
N PRO A 334 -13.61 17.38 3.18
CA PRO A 334 -13.94 16.06 2.66
C PRO A 334 -15.36 15.65 3.08
N GLU A 335 -16.15 15.21 2.12
CA GLU A 335 -17.32 14.36 2.38
C GLU A 335 -16.80 12.91 2.52
N PHE A 336 -16.74 12.43 3.73
CA PHE A 336 -16.34 11.04 3.99
C PHE A 336 -17.48 10.35 4.75
N ASP A 337 -18.05 9.27 4.18
CA ASP A 337 -19.10 8.41 4.73
C ASP A 337 -20.35 9.16 5.28
N GLY A 338 -20.73 10.30 4.69
CA GLY A 338 -21.91 11.04 5.08
C GLY A 338 -21.80 11.80 6.42
N GLU A 339 -20.64 11.77 7.07
CA GLU A 339 -20.34 12.60 8.23
C GLU A 339 -19.64 13.88 7.77
N ASN A 340 -20.34 15.01 7.88
CA ASN A 340 -19.71 16.33 7.76
C ASN A 340 -18.68 16.47 8.88
N VAL A 341 -17.43 16.75 8.53
CA VAL A 341 -16.44 17.19 9.53
C VAL A 341 -16.90 18.57 10.02
N ASP A 342 -17.27 18.66 11.30
CA ASP A 342 -17.69 19.94 11.89
C ASP A 342 -16.56 20.97 11.71
N PRO A 343 -16.80 22.11 11.06
CA PRO A 343 -15.80 23.16 10.93
C PRO A 343 -15.28 23.67 12.28
N GLN A 344 -16.01 23.42 13.39
CA GLN A 344 -15.63 23.80 14.73
C GLN A 344 -14.62 22.84 15.41
N ASP A 345 -14.40 21.64 14.88
CA ASP A 345 -13.44 20.65 15.42
C ASP A 345 -11.96 21.03 15.18
N GLY A 346 -11.68 22.26 14.82
CA GLY A 346 -10.35 22.80 14.57
C GLY A 346 -9.86 22.42 13.14
N ALA A 347 -9.53 23.46 12.35
CA ALA A 347 -8.99 23.24 11.01
C ALA A 347 -7.78 22.30 11.06
N PRO A 348 -7.66 21.34 10.10
CA PRO A 348 -6.48 20.49 10.03
C PRO A 348 -5.23 21.36 9.90
N ARG A 349 -4.26 21.17 10.81
CA ARG A 349 -3.01 21.92 10.80
C ARG A 349 -2.00 21.12 9.98
N PHE A 350 -1.84 21.51 8.72
CA PHE A 350 -0.71 21.09 7.91
C PHE A 350 0.28 22.26 7.77
N TYR A 351 1.56 21.94 7.81
CA TYR A 351 2.60 22.88 7.39
C TYR A 351 2.63 22.91 5.86
N VAL A 352 1.69 23.68 5.28
CA VAL A 352 1.56 23.89 3.83
C VAL A 352 2.86 24.49 3.27
N GLU A 353 3.24 24.07 2.05
CA GLU A 353 4.51 24.46 1.40
C GLU A 353 5.79 24.00 2.12
N SER A 354 5.66 23.21 3.19
CA SER A 354 6.81 22.53 3.79
C SER A 354 7.44 21.53 2.82
N ALA A 355 8.68 21.11 3.08
CA ALA A 355 9.34 20.07 2.31
C ALA A 355 8.53 18.75 2.31
N ALA A 356 7.93 18.39 3.45
CA ALA A 356 7.07 17.22 3.58
C ALA A 356 5.77 17.34 2.75
N TRP A 357 5.14 18.51 2.73
CA TRP A 357 3.96 18.78 1.91
C TRP A 357 4.29 18.68 0.41
N ASN A 358 5.39 19.30 -0.03
CA ASN A 358 5.87 19.23 -1.40
C ASN A 358 6.20 17.78 -1.81
N ALA A 359 6.83 17.01 -0.90
CA ALA A 359 7.18 15.63 -1.13
C ALA A 359 5.94 14.72 -1.28
N LEU A 360 4.88 14.91 -0.46
CA LEU A 360 3.63 14.15 -0.61
C LEU A 360 2.90 14.48 -1.92
N ASN A 361 2.87 15.76 -2.33
CA ASN A 361 2.31 16.14 -3.64
C ASN A 361 3.11 15.54 -4.79
N TYR A 362 4.45 15.56 -4.70
CA TYR A 362 5.31 14.94 -5.70
C TYR A 362 5.08 13.42 -5.78
N LEU A 363 4.95 12.71 -4.64
CA LEU A 363 4.64 11.28 -4.62
C LEU A 363 3.29 10.97 -5.28
N ALA A 364 2.31 11.89 -5.17
CA ALA A 364 1.03 11.72 -5.83
C ALA A 364 1.17 11.80 -7.38
N ASP A 365 1.95 12.75 -7.88
CA ASP A 365 2.25 12.88 -9.31
C ASP A 365 3.14 11.74 -9.82
N TYR A 366 4.16 11.35 -9.04
CA TYR A 366 5.09 10.26 -9.37
C TYR A 366 4.36 8.94 -9.67
N VAL A 367 3.28 8.61 -8.93
CA VAL A 367 2.50 7.39 -9.18
C VAL A 367 1.83 7.40 -10.56
N ALA A 368 1.34 8.57 -11.01
CA ALA A 368 0.70 8.71 -12.32
C ALA A 368 1.68 8.72 -13.50
N GLU A 369 2.95 9.02 -13.25
CA GLU A 369 3.94 9.22 -14.32
C GLU A 369 4.87 8.04 -14.55
N ARG A 370 4.90 7.05 -13.65
CA ARG A 370 5.81 5.90 -13.78
C ARG A 370 5.43 4.94 -14.92
N ASP A 371 4.24 5.06 -15.53
CA ASP A 371 3.81 4.30 -16.70
C ASP A 371 3.87 5.10 -18.01
N ARG A 372 4.32 6.37 -17.97
CA ARG A 372 4.48 7.28 -19.10
C ARG A 372 5.98 7.47 -19.38
#